data_0855ffcb56b534bebc7e6847ab325f2e
#
_entry.id   0855ffcb56b534bebc7e6847ab325f2e
#
_cell.length_a   1.000
_cell.length_b   1.000
_cell.length_c   1.000
_cell.angle_alpha   90.00
_cell.angle_beta   90.00
_cell.angle_gamma   90.00
#
_symmetry.space_group_name_H-M   'P 1'
#
loop_
_entity.id
_entity.type
_entity.pdbx_description
1 polymer ?
#
loop_
_entity_poly.entity_id
_entity_poly.type
_entity_poly.pdbx_seq_one_letter_code
_entity_poly.pdbx_strand_id
1 'polypeptide(L)'
;MDMKQGLPVETYAPDRGYDDGNKHYYLEHKGLRSAILLKDNRLKKKDSNKEVWQEMVRTEEYQQGKRERYKIERKLWEAKMQHGLGRCRYIGLEKYGVQAYLTAIALNLIRMVKLISGVSFNCPVHGAC
;
A
#
# COMPACT_ATOMS: atom_id res chain seq x y z
N MET A 1 -18.67 7.20 -1.32
CA MET A 1 -17.55 7.49 -2.24
C MET A 1 -17.59 6.39 -3.30
N ASP A 2 -18.12 6.70 -4.47
CA ASP A 2 -18.27 5.72 -5.55
C ASP A 2 -16.90 5.46 -6.21
N MET A 3 -16.35 4.29 -5.93
CA MET A 3 -15.11 3.80 -6.56
C MET A 3 -15.32 3.30 -8.00
N LYS A 4 -16.37 3.70 -8.69
CA LYS A 4 -16.73 3.19 -10.01
C LYS A 4 -16.28 4.04 -11.21
N GLN A 5 -15.47 5.07 -10.98
CA GLN A 5 -14.87 5.85 -12.09
C GLN A 5 -13.35 5.65 -12.14
N GLY A 6 -12.91 4.44 -12.33
CA GLY A 6 -11.52 4.08 -12.45
C GLY A 6 -11.38 2.66 -12.98
N LEU A 7 -10.16 2.24 -13.22
CA LEU A 7 -9.81 0.87 -13.63
C LEU A 7 -10.56 -0.17 -12.78
N PRO A 8 -10.99 -1.29 -13.36
CA PRO A 8 -11.70 -2.33 -12.63
C PRO A 8 -10.82 -2.83 -11.48
N VAL A 9 -11.27 -2.58 -10.26
CA VAL A 9 -10.60 -3.08 -9.05
C VAL A 9 -11.09 -4.50 -8.81
N GLU A 10 -10.21 -5.46 -8.89
CA GLU A 10 -10.52 -6.88 -8.64
C GLU A 10 -10.12 -7.31 -7.22
N THR A 11 -9.04 -6.76 -6.70
CA THR A 11 -8.47 -7.14 -5.41
C THR A 11 -8.26 -5.92 -4.53
N TYR A 12 -8.65 -6.03 -3.27
CA TYR A 12 -8.48 -4.99 -2.26
C TYR A 12 -7.52 -5.45 -1.16
N ALA A 13 -6.36 -4.79 -1.05
CA ALA A 13 -5.27 -5.16 -0.17
C ALA A 13 -4.88 -4.06 0.83
N PRO A 14 -5.73 -3.72 1.81
CA PRO A 14 -5.44 -2.71 2.81
C PRO A 14 -4.55 -3.23 3.94
N ASP A 15 -4.26 -2.37 4.92
CA ASP A 15 -3.48 -2.69 6.10
C ASP A 15 -4.18 -3.69 7.03
N ARG A 16 -3.36 -4.35 7.86
CA ARG A 16 -3.77 -5.24 8.94
C ARG A 16 -4.78 -4.60 9.91
N GLY A 17 -4.75 -3.28 10.07
CA GLY A 17 -5.76 -2.54 10.83
C GLY A 17 -7.18 -2.70 10.31
N TYR A 18 -7.34 -3.04 9.03
CA TYR A 18 -8.63 -3.26 8.39
C TYR A 18 -9.12 -4.71 8.48
N ASP A 19 -8.36 -5.63 9.09
CA ASP A 19 -8.77 -7.03 9.28
C ASP A 19 -9.94 -7.13 10.26
N ASP A 20 -11.12 -7.23 9.68
CA ASP A 20 -12.40 -7.43 10.34
C ASP A 20 -13.24 -8.39 9.49
N GLY A 21 -13.87 -9.39 10.14
CA GLY A 21 -14.69 -10.39 9.45
C GLY A 21 -15.80 -9.78 8.58
N ASN A 22 -16.44 -8.72 9.06
CA ASN A 22 -17.47 -8.02 8.32
C ASN A 22 -16.95 -7.37 7.03
N LYS A 23 -15.71 -6.90 7.04
CA LYS A 23 -15.08 -6.29 5.86
C LYS A 23 -14.72 -7.32 4.80
N HIS A 24 -14.23 -8.49 5.21
CA HIS A 24 -14.00 -9.61 4.28
C HIS A 24 -15.30 -10.04 3.61
N TYR A 25 -16.36 -10.24 4.40
CA TYR A 25 -17.68 -10.58 3.89
C TYR A 25 -18.23 -9.50 2.95
N TYR A 26 -18.09 -8.22 3.30
CA TYR A 26 -18.52 -7.11 2.45
C TYR A 26 -17.80 -7.08 1.11
N LEU A 27 -16.49 -7.32 1.08
CA LEU A 27 -15.70 -7.36 -0.15
C LEU A 27 -16.15 -8.51 -1.05
N GLU A 28 -16.33 -9.69 -0.46
CA GLU A 28 -16.82 -10.87 -1.18
C GLU A 28 -18.21 -10.63 -1.79
N HIS A 29 -19.12 -10.03 -1.02
CA HIS A 29 -20.46 -9.67 -1.50
C HIS A 29 -20.43 -8.64 -2.64
N LYS A 30 -19.39 -7.80 -2.70
CA LYS A 30 -19.16 -6.86 -3.81
C LYS A 30 -18.43 -7.48 -4.99
N GLY A 31 -18.12 -8.77 -4.95
CA GLY A 31 -17.35 -9.45 -5.99
C GLY A 31 -15.88 -9.03 -6.02
N LEU A 32 -15.37 -8.45 -4.91
CA LEU A 32 -13.97 -8.05 -4.76
C LEU A 32 -13.22 -9.10 -3.96
N ARG A 33 -12.04 -9.47 -4.40
CA ARG A 33 -11.16 -10.37 -3.66
C ARG A 33 -10.49 -9.62 -2.52
N SER A 34 -10.56 -10.21 -1.32
CA SER A 34 -9.93 -9.63 -0.14
C SER A 34 -8.49 -10.13 -0.01
N ALA A 35 -7.54 -9.21 -0.07
CA ALA A 35 -6.14 -9.44 0.27
C ALA A 35 -5.71 -8.62 1.51
N ILE A 36 -6.64 -8.39 2.43
CA ILE A 36 -6.38 -7.71 3.70
C ILE A 36 -5.38 -8.55 4.51
N LEU A 37 -4.29 -7.93 5.00
CA LEU A 37 -3.34 -8.64 5.85
C LEU A 37 -4.02 -9.08 7.15
N LEU A 38 -4.01 -10.39 7.39
CA LEU A 38 -4.62 -10.96 8.59
C LEU A 38 -3.86 -10.60 9.85
N LYS A 39 -4.59 -10.39 10.94
CA LYS A 39 -4.04 -10.30 12.29
C LYS A 39 -3.52 -11.65 12.72
N ASP A 40 -2.48 -11.67 13.55
CA ASP A 40 -1.82 -12.90 13.99
C ASP A 40 -2.74 -13.85 14.77
N ASN A 41 -3.80 -13.32 15.41
CA ASN A 41 -4.79 -14.11 16.12
C ASN A 41 -5.68 -14.96 15.20
N ARG A 42 -5.91 -14.54 13.96
CA ARG A 42 -6.72 -15.28 12.96
C ARG A 42 -6.12 -16.64 12.59
N LEU A 43 -4.81 -16.74 12.62
CA LEU A 43 -4.08 -17.97 12.29
C LEU A 43 -3.76 -18.85 13.52
N LYS A 44 -4.13 -18.40 14.73
CA LYS A 44 -3.92 -19.16 15.96
C LYS A 44 -4.98 -20.26 16.11
N LYS A 45 -4.65 -21.31 16.91
CA LYS A 45 -5.51 -22.48 17.12
C LYS A 45 -6.91 -22.18 17.65
N LYS A 46 -7.13 -21.00 18.26
CA LYS A 46 -8.40 -20.61 18.89
C LYS A 46 -9.42 -19.97 17.94
N ASP A 47 -9.05 -19.67 16.70
CA ASP A 47 -10.00 -19.10 15.73
C ASP A 47 -10.79 -20.23 15.06
N SER A 48 -12.12 -20.19 15.14
CA SER A 48 -13.03 -21.16 14.53
C SER A 48 -12.93 -21.22 13.01
N ASN A 49 -12.51 -20.11 12.37
CA ASN A 49 -12.40 -19.99 10.93
C ASN A 49 -10.95 -20.10 10.43
N LYS A 50 -10.07 -20.67 11.23
CA LYS A 50 -8.64 -20.77 10.94
C LYS A 50 -8.34 -21.39 9.58
N GLU A 51 -9.05 -22.44 9.22
CA GLU A 51 -8.85 -23.17 7.96
C GLU A 51 -9.15 -22.27 6.75
N VAL A 52 -10.26 -21.51 6.80
CA VAL A 52 -10.64 -20.54 5.79
C VAL A 52 -9.58 -19.45 5.63
N TRP A 53 -9.05 -18.95 6.75
CA TRP A 53 -7.99 -17.94 6.71
C TRP A 53 -6.68 -18.50 6.16
N GLN A 54 -6.33 -19.75 6.48
CA GLN A 54 -5.15 -20.39 5.93
C GLN A 54 -5.26 -20.62 4.41
N GLU A 55 -6.43 -20.99 3.93
CA GLU A 55 -6.69 -21.15 2.51
C GLU A 55 -6.59 -19.80 1.78
N MET A 56 -7.23 -18.75 2.31
CA MET A 56 -7.12 -17.40 1.76
C MET A 56 -5.67 -16.92 1.65
N VAL A 57 -4.84 -17.16 2.66
CA VAL A 57 -3.41 -16.78 2.64
C VAL A 57 -2.62 -17.49 1.55
N ARG A 58 -3.04 -18.71 1.14
CA ARG A 58 -2.39 -19.49 0.08
C ARG A 58 -2.77 -19.03 -1.32
N THR A 59 -3.83 -18.26 -1.46
CA THR A 59 -4.26 -17.76 -2.78
C THR A 59 -3.20 -16.86 -3.39
N GLU A 60 -3.05 -16.91 -4.71
CA GLU A 60 -2.09 -16.09 -5.43
C GLU A 60 -2.44 -14.59 -5.31
N GLU A 61 -3.73 -14.27 -5.33
CA GLU A 61 -4.24 -12.91 -5.17
C GLU A 61 -3.84 -12.29 -3.83
N TYR A 62 -3.91 -13.06 -2.74
CA TYR A 62 -3.46 -12.60 -1.43
C TYR A 62 -1.96 -12.35 -1.42
N GLN A 63 -1.17 -13.26 -1.98
CA GLN A 63 0.29 -13.12 -2.05
C GLN A 63 0.69 -11.95 -2.96
N GLN A 64 -0.01 -11.74 -4.06
CA GLN A 64 0.19 -10.59 -4.93
C GLN A 64 -0.16 -9.29 -4.22
N GLY A 65 -1.31 -9.20 -3.57
CA GLY A 65 -1.72 -8.04 -2.77
C GLY A 65 -0.69 -7.68 -1.70
N LYS A 66 -0.13 -8.67 -1.02
CA LYS A 66 0.95 -8.50 -0.05
C LYS A 66 2.22 -7.93 -0.69
N ARG A 67 2.62 -8.43 -1.88
CA ARG A 67 3.79 -7.92 -2.61
C ARG A 67 3.59 -6.47 -3.08
N GLU A 68 2.44 -6.17 -3.65
CA GLU A 68 2.13 -4.83 -4.14
C GLU A 68 2.08 -3.81 -3.00
N ARG A 69 1.50 -4.19 -1.87
CA ARG A 69 1.50 -3.38 -0.67
C ARG A 69 2.90 -3.04 -0.17
N TYR A 70 3.80 -4.01 -0.14
CA TYR A 70 5.20 -3.76 0.23
C TYR A 70 5.86 -2.71 -0.66
N LYS A 71 5.55 -2.72 -1.97
CA LYS A 71 6.04 -1.69 -2.91
C LYS A 71 5.52 -0.29 -2.54
N ILE A 72 4.26 -0.17 -2.14
CA ILE A 72 3.66 1.10 -1.71
C ILE A 72 4.30 1.59 -0.42
N GLU A 73 4.46 0.72 0.58
CA GLU A 73 5.12 1.06 1.85
C GLU A 73 6.56 1.54 1.64
N ARG A 74 7.29 0.86 0.77
CA ARG A 74 8.65 1.25 0.39
C ARG A 74 8.68 2.64 -0.26
N LYS A 75 7.68 2.96 -1.12
CA LYS A 75 7.59 4.29 -1.75
C LYS A 75 7.23 5.38 -0.74
N LEU A 76 6.36 5.11 0.19
CA LEU A 76 6.05 6.04 1.28
C LEU A 76 7.26 6.27 2.19
N TRP A 77 8.03 5.22 2.46
CA TRP A 77 9.29 5.34 3.20
C TRP A 77 10.30 6.21 2.43
N GLU A 78 10.49 5.99 1.15
CA GLU A 78 11.35 6.79 0.27
C GLU A 78 10.93 8.28 0.31
N ALA A 79 9.62 8.56 0.18
CA ALA A 79 9.08 9.92 0.26
C ALA A 79 9.41 10.60 1.60
N LYS A 80 9.29 9.87 2.70
CA LYS A 80 9.56 10.39 4.04
C LYS A 80 11.05 10.63 4.29
N MET A 81 11.90 9.70 3.90
CA MET A 81 13.31 9.72 4.25
C MET A 81 14.16 10.52 3.27
N GLN A 82 13.87 10.44 1.98
CA GLN A 82 14.70 11.06 0.93
C GLN A 82 14.11 12.39 0.40
N HIS A 83 12.79 12.53 0.43
CA HIS A 83 12.10 13.70 -0.13
C HIS A 83 11.46 14.61 0.92
N GLY A 84 11.80 14.44 2.19
CA GLY A 84 11.40 15.33 3.26
C GLY A 84 9.93 15.32 3.64
N LEU A 85 9.13 14.33 3.16
CA LEU A 85 7.71 14.22 3.49
C LEU A 85 7.48 13.93 4.99
N GLY A 86 8.48 13.36 5.68
CA GLY A 86 8.43 13.12 7.13
C GLY A 86 8.60 14.36 7.99
N ARG A 87 9.02 15.50 7.42
CA ARG A 87 9.20 16.76 8.12
C ARG A 87 8.34 17.83 7.47
N CYS A 88 7.26 18.21 8.14
CA CYS A 88 6.44 19.31 7.67
C CYS A 88 7.21 20.64 7.87
N ARG A 89 7.52 21.32 6.77
CA ARG A 89 8.17 22.64 6.79
C ARG A 89 7.18 23.80 6.93
N TYR A 90 5.89 23.48 6.79
CA TYR A 90 4.82 24.47 6.74
C TYR A 90 3.78 24.18 7.81
N ILE A 91 3.18 25.23 8.34
CA ILE A 91 2.07 25.12 9.28
C ILE A 91 0.76 25.13 8.50
N GLY A 92 -0.10 24.17 8.79
CA GLY A 92 -1.43 24.02 8.19
C GLY A 92 -1.53 22.95 7.11
N LEU A 93 -2.71 22.33 7.02
CA LEU A 93 -2.97 21.21 6.11
C LEU A 93 -2.85 21.57 4.63
N GLU A 94 -3.27 22.79 4.25
CA GLU A 94 -3.20 23.24 2.86
C GLU A 94 -1.74 23.32 2.38
N LYS A 95 -0.88 23.95 3.17
CA LYS A 95 0.55 24.08 2.82
C LYS A 95 1.28 22.75 2.86
N TYR A 96 0.92 21.86 3.81
CA TYR A 96 1.42 20.50 3.83
C TYR A 96 0.96 19.72 2.61
N GLY A 97 -0.29 19.94 2.16
CA GLY A 97 -0.82 19.36 0.93
C GLY A 97 0.05 19.67 -0.30
N VAL A 98 0.47 20.91 -0.44
CA VAL A 98 1.38 21.31 -1.53
C VAL A 98 2.70 20.53 -1.48
N GLN A 99 3.31 20.40 -0.29
CA GLN A 99 4.53 19.62 -0.11
C GLN A 99 4.32 18.14 -0.49
N ALA A 100 3.20 17.56 -0.07
CA ALA A 100 2.86 16.17 -0.38
C ALA A 100 2.66 15.94 -1.89
N TYR A 101 1.91 16.81 -2.56
CA TYR A 101 1.69 16.73 -4.00
C TYR A 101 2.99 16.91 -4.80
N LEU A 102 3.81 17.88 -4.46
CA LEU A 102 5.09 18.09 -5.15
C LEU A 102 6.02 16.88 -4.96
N THR A 103 6.05 16.30 -3.76
CA THR A 103 6.80 15.07 -3.50
C THR A 103 6.29 13.89 -4.34
N ALA A 104 4.96 13.73 -4.45
CA ALA A 104 4.36 12.68 -5.26
C ALA A 104 4.68 12.87 -6.76
N ILE A 105 4.61 14.09 -7.26
CA ILE A 105 4.97 14.44 -8.65
C ILE A 105 6.44 14.09 -8.90
N ALA A 106 7.36 14.50 -8.03
CA ALA A 106 8.79 14.21 -8.16
C ALA A 106 9.06 12.69 -8.21
N LEU A 107 8.46 11.92 -7.31
CA LEU A 107 8.58 10.45 -7.29
C LEU A 107 8.05 9.80 -8.57
N ASN A 108 6.93 10.29 -9.09
CA ASN A 108 6.35 9.78 -10.32
C ASN A 108 7.23 10.11 -11.53
N LEU A 109 7.77 11.32 -11.62
CA LEU A 109 8.70 11.72 -12.68
C LEU A 109 9.96 10.87 -12.66
N ILE A 110 10.57 10.66 -11.50
CA ILE A 110 11.73 9.77 -11.33
C ILE A 110 11.41 8.36 -11.82
N ARG A 111 10.21 7.85 -11.50
CA ARG A 111 9.78 6.53 -11.96
C ARG A 111 9.58 6.49 -13.48
N MET A 112 8.97 7.51 -14.06
CA MET A 112 8.79 7.63 -15.52
C MET A 112 10.15 7.62 -16.24
N VAL A 113 11.09 8.42 -15.76
CA VAL A 113 12.45 8.46 -16.34
C VAL A 113 13.12 7.08 -16.26
N LYS A 114 13.02 6.39 -15.12
CA LYS A 114 13.54 5.02 -14.97
C LYS A 114 12.93 4.04 -15.97
N LEU A 115 11.63 4.15 -16.21
CA LEU A 115 10.92 3.26 -17.14
C LEU A 115 11.28 3.53 -18.59
N ILE A 116 11.49 4.80 -18.95
CA ILE A 116 11.79 5.21 -20.33
C ILE A 116 13.27 4.99 -20.66
N SER A 117 14.18 5.35 -19.74
CA SER A 117 15.62 5.30 -19.98
C SER A 117 16.28 3.96 -19.61
N GLY A 118 15.57 3.08 -18.90
CA GLY A 118 16.16 1.85 -18.35
C GLY A 118 17.22 2.09 -17.26
N VAL A 119 17.53 3.35 -16.92
CA VAL A 119 18.54 3.72 -15.95
C VAL A 119 18.01 3.57 -14.53
N SER A 120 18.70 2.78 -13.72
CA SER A 120 18.42 2.68 -12.28
C SER A 120 19.20 3.77 -11.54
N PHE A 121 18.54 4.84 -11.16
CA PHE A 121 19.12 5.81 -10.22
C PHE A 121 19.11 5.19 -8.82
N ASN A 122 20.15 4.46 -8.48
CA ASN A 122 20.42 4.12 -7.09
C ASN A 122 21.04 5.38 -6.46
N CYS A 123 20.22 6.14 -5.75
CA CYS A 123 20.75 7.14 -4.83
C CYS A 123 21.44 6.36 -3.70
N PRO A 124 22.77 6.46 -3.54
CA PRO A 124 23.42 5.85 -2.39
C PRO A 124 22.85 6.51 -1.13
N VAL A 125 22.31 5.68 -0.25
CA VAL A 125 21.94 6.12 1.10
C VAL A 125 23.25 6.27 1.88
N HIS A 126 23.96 7.35 1.64
CA HIS A 126 25.03 7.76 2.54
C HIS A 126 24.82 9.22 2.89
N GLY A 127 24.60 9.37 4.19
CA GLY A 127 24.51 10.66 4.83
C GLY A 127 25.77 11.47 4.54
N ALA A 128 25.54 12.68 4.46
CA ALA A 128 26.33 13.86 4.76
C ALA A 128 25.84 15.01 3.86
N CYS A 129 25.04 15.83 4.39
CA CYS A 129 25.29 17.27 4.48
C CYS A 129 24.39 17.80 5.58
#